data_441780e99ae39d0cf433491394236de7
#
_entry.id   441780e99ae39d0cf433491394236de7
#
_cell.length_a   1.000
_cell.length_b   1.000
_cell.length_c   1.000
_cell.angle_alpha   90.00
_cell.angle_beta   90.00
_cell.angle_gamma   90.00
#
_symmetry.space_group_name_H-M   'P 1'
#
loop_
_entity.id
_entity.type
_entity.pdbx_description
1 polymer ?
#
loop_
_entity_poly.entity_id
_entity_poly.type
_entity_poly.pdbx_seq_one_letter_code
_entity_poly.pdbx_strand_id
1 'polypeptide(L)'
;MAHILVLAPSEELRKSLQFALEAEGHKVTSRDGFHDPSGFPEDADCAVLDHHAAQGHMSLAAEFVERYAPVILLANTSTHPLSPHSFRTVTKPFLGPYLSQAIGSAVRGKRLAT
;
A
#
# COMPACT_ATOMS: atom_id res chain seq x y z
N MET A 1 6.38 0.13 15.44
CA MET A 1 6.15 1.32 14.58
C MET A 1 6.80 1.12 13.23
N ALA A 2 6.06 1.39 12.17
CA ALA A 2 6.58 1.24 10.81
C ALA A 2 6.29 2.51 10.01
N HIS A 3 7.01 2.69 8.90
CA HIS A 3 6.74 3.75 7.95
C HIS A 3 5.97 3.14 6.77
N ILE A 4 4.74 3.61 6.55
CA ILE A 4 3.83 3.09 5.54
C ILE A 4 3.64 4.15 4.45
N LEU A 5 3.88 3.76 3.20
CA LEU A 5 3.58 4.62 2.04
C LEU A 5 2.22 4.23 1.49
N VAL A 6 1.32 5.20 1.37
CA VAL A 6 -0.04 4.98 0.86
C VAL A 6 -0.21 5.70 -0.47
N LEU A 7 -0.61 4.98 -1.51
CA LEU A 7 -0.96 5.56 -2.80
C LEU A 7 -2.43 5.32 -3.09
N ALA A 8 -3.21 6.38 -3.12
CA ALA A 8 -4.64 6.32 -3.41
C ALA A 8 -5.10 7.65 -4.01
N PRO A 9 -5.75 7.65 -5.19
CA PRO A 9 -6.25 8.88 -5.80
C PRO A 9 -7.35 9.56 -5.01
N SER A 10 -8.20 8.77 -4.32
CA SER A 10 -9.28 9.33 -3.52
C SER A 10 -8.74 9.98 -2.26
N GLU A 11 -8.97 11.25 -2.09
CA GLU A 11 -8.57 11.98 -0.88
C GLU A 11 -9.24 11.40 0.35
N GLU A 12 -10.52 11.07 0.23
CA GLU A 12 -11.27 10.49 1.34
C GLU A 12 -10.67 9.17 1.80
N LEU A 13 -10.35 8.28 0.85
CA LEU A 13 -9.72 7.01 1.18
C LEU A 13 -8.33 7.23 1.78
N ARG A 14 -7.54 8.13 1.19
CA ARG A 14 -6.20 8.46 1.69
C ARG A 14 -6.22 8.90 3.14
N LYS A 15 -7.13 9.83 3.46
CA LYS A 15 -7.26 10.35 4.81
C LYS A 15 -7.73 9.30 5.79
N SER A 16 -8.66 8.44 5.38
CA SER A 16 -9.15 7.35 6.22
C SER A 16 -8.04 6.37 6.54
N LEU A 17 -7.26 5.99 5.53
CA LEU A 17 -6.13 5.08 5.73
C LEU A 17 -5.06 5.70 6.62
N GLN A 18 -4.72 6.96 6.38
CA GLN A 18 -3.73 7.66 7.19
C GLN A 18 -4.15 7.71 8.65
N PHE A 19 -5.40 8.10 8.91
CA PHE A 19 -5.92 8.18 10.26
C PHE A 19 -5.86 6.83 10.98
N ALA A 20 -6.32 5.78 10.31
CA ALA A 20 -6.37 4.46 10.90
C ALA A 20 -4.96 3.92 11.20
N LEU A 21 -4.03 4.11 10.27
CA LEU A 21 -2.67 3.58 10.44
C LEU A 21 -1.88 4.39 11.46
N GLU A 22 -2.06 5.69 11.51
CA GLU A 22 -1.41 6.52 12.54
C GLU A 22 -1.94 6.19 13.93
N ALA A 23 -3.22 5.86 14.03
CA ALA A 23 -3.82 5.45 15.30
C ALA A 23 -3.19 4.16 15.83
N GLU A 24 -2.62 3.33 14.94
CA GLU A 24 -1.92 2.11 15.32
C GLU A 24 -0.42 2.33 15.59
N GLY A 25 0.03 3.58 15.55
CA GLY A 25 1.41 3.92 15.85
C GLY A 25 2.35 3.95 14.65
N HIS A 26 1.83 3.86 13.42
CA HIS A 26 2.67 3.92 12.23
C HIS A 26 2.87 5.36 11.77
N LYS A 27 4.02 5.63 11.15
CA LYS A 27 4.26 6.85 10.41
C LYS A 27 3.71 6.63 9.00
N VAL A 28 2.94 7.59 8.47
CA VAL A 28 2.32 7.45 7.16
C VAL A 28 2.73 8.58 6.24
N THR A 29 3.17 8.24 5.04
CA THR A 29 3.34 9.16 3.93
C THR A 29 2.30 8.79 2.88
N SER A 30 1.46 9.73 2.48
CA SER A 30 0.42 9.45 1.49
C SER A 30 0.61 10.30 0.24
N ARG A 31 0.30 9.70 -0.92
CA ARG A 31 0.36 10.36 -2.22
C ARG A 31 -0.86 9.93 -3.03
N ASP A 32 -1.24 10.74 -4.01
CA ASP A 32 -2.43 10.47 -4.81
C ASP A 32 -2.16 9.63 -6.05
N GLY A 33 -0.91 9.39 -6.40
CA GLY A 33 -0.57 8.56 -7.56
C GLY A 33 0.90 8.60 -7.92
N PHE A 34 1.19 8.26 -9.18
CA PHE A 34 2.56 8.07 -9.69
C PHE A 34 3.12 9.29 -10.43
N HIS A 35 2.45 10.43 -10.41
CA HIS A 35 2.88 11.58 -11.21
C HIS A 35 4.17 12.24 -10.70
N ASP A 36 4.57 11.96 -9.45
CA ASP A 36 5.84 12.45 -8.92
C ASP A 36 6.49 11.40 -8.01
N PRO A 37 7.02 10.30 -8.61
CA PRO A 37 7.63 9.24 -7.81
C PRO A 37 8.88 9.67 -7.06
N SER A 38 9.53 10.76 -7.48
CA SER A 38 10.73 11.24 -6.80
C SER A 38 10.46 11.72 -5.37
N GLY A 39 9.20 12.04 -5.06
CA GLY A 39 8.78 12.42 -3.72
C GLY A 39 8.45 11.25 -2.79
N PHE A 40 8.59 10.01 -3.28
CA PHE A 40 8.30 8.84 -2.45
C PHE A 40 9.44 8.59 -1.46
N PRO A 41 9.11 8.20 -0.21
CA PRO A 41 10.14 7.90 0.78
C PRO A 41 10.90 6.63 0.42
N GLU A 42 12.20 6.63 0.69
CA GLU A 42 13.03 5.44 0.45
C GLU A 42 13.03 4.48 1.63
N ASP A 43 12.62 4.96 2.79
CA ASP A 43 12.67 4.21 4.05
C ASP A 43 11.34 3.56 4.45
N ALA A 44 10.40 3.45 3.52
CA ALA A 44 9.12 2.82 3.83
C ALA A 44 9.29 1.33 4.09
N ASP A 45 8.66 0.85 5.17
CA ASP A 45 8.69 -0.56 5.54
C ASP A 45 7.65 -1.38 4.78
N CYS A 46 6.60 -0.72 4.31
CA CYS A 46 5.47 -1.35 3.65
C CYS A 46 4.75 -0.30 2.83
N ALA A 47 4.04 -0.71 1.79
CA ALA A 47 3.22 0.21 1.01
C ALA A 47 1.80 -0.34 0.84
N VAL A 48 0.85 0.58 0.75
CA VAL A 48 -0.55 0.26 0.44
C VAL A 48 -0.86 0.94 -0.88
N LEU A 49 -1.24 0.17 -1.89
CA LEU A 49 -1.52 0.66 -3.23
C LEU A 49 -2.99 0.42 -3.55
N ASP A 50 -3.74 1.50 -3.76
CA ASP A 50 -5.10 1.39 -4.27
C ASP A 50 -5.05 1.15 -5.78
N HIS A 51 -5.84 0.19 -6.27
CA HIS A 51 -5.79 -0.20 -7.69
C HIS A 51 -6.14 0.95 -8.63
N HIS A 52 -6.90 1.94 -8.17
CA HIS A 52 -7.20 3.11 -9.01
C HIS A 52 -5.97 3.94 -9.33
N ALA A 53 -4.95 3.94 -8.44
CA ALA A 53 -3.69 4.63 -8.72
C ALA A 53 -2.93 3.96 -9.86
N ALA A 54 -3.13 2.67 -10.06
CA ALA A 54 -2.45 1.91 -11.12
C ALA A 54 -3.13 2.05 -12.48
N GLN A 55 -4.37 2.51 -12.54
CA GLN A 55 -5.08 2.67 -13.81
C GLN A 55 -4.35 3.62 -14.75
N GLY A 56 -4.03 3.16 -15.95
CA GLY A 56 -3.29 3.95 -16.92
C GLY A 56 -1.81 4.07 -16.62
N HIS A 57 -1.32 3.42 -15.56
CA HIS A 57 0.08 3.50 -15.12
C HIS A 57 0.63 2.13 -14.71
N MET A 58 0.24 1.08 -15.43
CA MET A 58 0.58 -0.30 -15.03
C MET A 58 2.09 -0.57 -14.98
N SER A 59 2.87 0.03 -15.89
CA SER A 59 4.32 -0.15 -15.87
C SER A 59 4.94 0.46 -14.61
N LEU A 60 4.51 1.66 -14.25
CA LEU A 60 4.98 2.31 -13.02
C LEU A 60 4.54 1.55 -11.77
N ALA A 61 3.32 1.04 -11.79
CA ALA A 61 2.78 0.26 -10.67
C ALA A 61 3.56 -1.03 -10.48
N ALA A 62 3.91 -1.71 -11.56
CA ALA A 62 4.70 -2.94 -11.48
C ALA A 62 6.09 -2.68 -10.87
N GLU A 63 6.76 -1.62 -11.31
CA GLU A 63 8.04 -1.22 -10.72
C GLU A 63 7.88 -0.86 -9.24
N PHE A 64 6.82 -0.16 -8.90
CA PHE A 64 6.53 0.21 -7.53
C PHE A 64 6.36 -1.01 -6.63
N VAL A 65 5.61 -2.01 -7.10
CA VAL A 65 5.36 -3.23 -6.31
C VAL A 65 6.68 -3.96 -6.02
N GLU A 66 7.60 -3.98 -6.98
CA GLU A 66 8.91 -4.59 -6.75
C GLU A 66 9.78 -3.77 -5.79
N ARG A 67 9.82 -2.45 -5.99
CA ARG A 67 10.70 -1.57 -5.21
C ARG A 67 10.27 -1.45 -3.75
N TYR A 68 8.98 -1.36 -3.51
CA TYR A 68 8.43 -1.12 -2.17
C TYR A 68 7.84 -2.38 -1.54
N ALA A 69 8.20 -3.56 -2.03
CA ALA A 69 7.76 -4.81 -1.41
C ALA A 69 8.13 -4.83 0.07
N PRO A 70 7.23 -5.29 0.95
CA PRO A 70 5.91 -5.83 0.67
C PRO A 70 4.85 -4.75 0.40
N VAL A 71 3.99 -4.99 -0.58
CA VAL A 71 2.92 -4.08 -0.94
C VAL A 71 1.57 -4.75 -0.70
N ILE A 72 0.67 -4.02 -0.05
CA ILE A 72 -0.72 -4.45 0.12
C ILE A 72 -1.53 -3.79 -0.99
N LEU A 73 -2.15 -4.58 -1.83
CA LEU A 73 -2.98 -4.08 -2.92
C LEU A 73 -4.43 -4.00 -2.48
N LEU A 74 -5.05 -2.83 -2.64
CA LEU A 74 -6.49 -2.66 -2.43
C LEU A 74 -7.17 -2.69 -3.79
N ALA A 75 -8.04 -3.66 -4.03
CA ALA A 75 -8.67 -3.84 -5.34
C ALA A 75 -10.11 -4.32 -5.18
N ASN A 76 -10.89 -4.21 -6.27
CA ASN A 76 -12.27 -4.67 -6.26
C ASN A 76 -12.38 -6.20 -6.39
N THR A 77 -11.33 -6.84 -6.90
CA THR A 77 -11.30 -8.30 -7.05
C THR A 77 -9.95 -8.84 -6.63
N SER A 78 -9.91 -10.13 -6.30
CA SER A 78 -8.65 -10.81 -5.97
C SER A 78 -7.83 -11.19 -7.20
N THR A 79 -8.36 -10.94 -8.41
CA THR A 79 -7.72 -11.33 -9.67
C THR A 79 -7.09 -10.15 -10.41
N HIS A 80 -6.84 -9.04 -9.73
CA HIS A 80 -6.18 -7.89 -10.33
C HIS A 80 -4.79 -8.30 -10.86
N PRO A 81 -4.34 -7.73 -12.01
CA PRO A 81 -3.04 -8.09 -12.59
C PRO A 81 -1.84 -7.95 -11.65
N LEU A 82 -1.92 -7.04 -10.68
CA LEU A 82 -0.85 -6.85 -9.70
C LEU A 82 -0.93 -7.79 -8.50
N SER A 83 -2.03 -8.56 -8.35
CA SER A 83 -2.20 -9.45 -7.20
C SER A 83 -1.08 -10.47 -7.04
N PRO A 84 -0.61 -11.13 -8.12
CA PRO A 84 0.48 -12.11 -7.97
C PRO A 84 1.81 -11.50 -7.50
N HIS A 85 1.99 -10.21 -7.70
CA HIS A 85 3.23 -9.52 -7.36
C HIS A 85 3.14 -8.77 -6.03
N SER A 86 1.94 -8.71 -5.43
CA SER A 86 1.71 -8.04 -4.17
C SER A 86 1.84 -9.03 -3.02
N PHE A 87 2.22 -8.53 -1.85
CA PHE A 87 2.30 -9.36 -0.66
C PHE A 87 0.92 -9.94 -0.32
N ARG A 88 -0.11 -9.10 -0.40
CA ARG A 88 -1.49 -9.50 -0.15
C ARG A 88 -2.43 -8.56 -0.88
N THR A 89 -3.54 -9.10 -1.37
CA THR A 89 -4.62 -8.30 -1.96
C THR A 89 -5.79 -8.26 -0.97
N VAL A 90 -6.23 -7.05 -0.63
CA VAL A 90 -7.40 -6.83 0.21
C VAL A 90 -8.52 -6.32 -0.68
N THR A 91 -9.61 -7.08 -0.77
CA THR A 91 -10.72 -6.72 -1.66
C THR A 91 -11.66 -5.70 -1.00
N LYS A 92 -12.15 -4.77 -1.80
CA LYS A 92 -13.10 -3.75 -1.36
C LYS A 92 -14.54 -4.31 -1.44
N PRO A 93 -15.44 -3.88 -0.56
CA PRO A 93 -15.18 -3.07 0.62
C PRO A 93 -14.42 -3.88 1.66
N PHE A 94 -13.48 -3.27 2.35
CA PHE A 94 -12.68 -3.99 3.34
C PHE A 94 -12.96 -3.49 4.75
N LEU A 95 -12.78 -4.38 5.72
CA LEU A 95 -12.85 -4.02 7.12
C LEU A 95 -11.47 -3.65 7.64
N GLY A 96 -11.40 -2.65 8.51
CA GLY A 96 -10.14 -2.18 9.08
C GLY A 96 -9.24 -3.30 9.62
N PRO A 97 -9.78 -4.27 10.38
CA PRO A 97 -8.94 -5.36 10.90
C PRO A 97 -8.20 -6.17 9.84
N TYR A 98 -8.79 -6.39 8.66
CA TYR A 98 -8.10 -7.12 7.59
C TYR A 98 -6.89 -6.36 7.07
N LEU A 99 -7.03 -5.05 6.92
CA LEU A 99 -5.90 -4.22 6.48
C LEU A 99 -4.82 -4.18 7.55
N SER A 100 -5.19 -4.01 8.81
CA SER A 100 -4.23 -3.99 9.92
C SER A 100 -3.45 -5.29 10.01
N GLN A 101 -4.11 -6.44 9.85
CA GLN A 101 -3.47 -7.74 9.85
C GLN A 101 -2.51 -7.89 8.67
N ALA A 102 -2.91 -7.45 7.50
CA ALA A 102 -2.07 -7.54 6.31
C ALA A 102 -0.80 -6.71 6.47
N ILE A 103 -0.92 -5.49 6.98
CA ILE A 103 0.21 -4.61 7.22
C ILE A 103 1.13 -5.19 8.29
N GLY A 104 0.57 -5.68 9.39
CA GLY A 104 1.34 -6.31 10.45
C GLY A 104 2.15 -7.49 9.96
N SER A 105 1.54 -8.34 9.13
CA SER A 105 2.22 -9.50 8.54
C SER A 105 3.32 -9.07 7.58
N ALA A 106 3.07 -8.03 6.76
CA ALA A 106 4.04 -7.53 5.81
C ALA A 106 5.28 -6.95 6.51
N VAL A 107 5.06 -6.15 7.54
CA VAL A 107 6.16 -5.53 8.30
C VAL A 107 6.98 -6.59 9.02
N ARG A 108 6.33 -7.56 9.65
CA ARG A 108 7.04 -8.65 10.32
C ARG A 108 7.85 -9.49 9.35
N GLY A 109 7.28 -9.79 8.18
CA GLY A 109 7.98 -10.55 7.17
C GLY A 109 9.22 -9.84 6.65
N LYS A 110 9.14 -8.55 6.42
CA LYS A 110 10.27 -7.76 5.96
C LYS A 110 11.39 -7.73 7.01
N ARG A 111 11.03 -7.54 8.28
CA ARG A 111 12.00 -7.50 9.37
C ARG A 111 12.69 -8.84 9.58
N LEU A 112 11.96 -9.94 9.40
CA LEU A 112 12.52 -11.28 9.53
C LEU A 112 13.42 -11.65 8.34
N ALA A 113 13.18 -11.06 7.17
CA ALA A 113 13.97 -11.33 5.97
C ALA A 113 15.32 -10.63 5.98
N THR A 114 15.51 -9.67 6.86
CA THR A 114 16.79 -8.95 7.00
C THR A 114 17.52 -9.44 8.24
#